data_a2240ef4cd9d180397f360adc2a220f3
#
_entry.id   a2240ef4cd9d180397f360adc2a220f3
#
_cell.length_a   1.000
_cell.length_b   1.000
_cell.length_c   1.000
_cell.angle_alpha   90.00
_cell.angle_beta   90.00
_cell.angle_gamma   90.00
#
_symmetry.space_group_name_H-M   'P 1'
#
loop_
_entity.id
_entity.type
_entity.pdbx_description
1 polymer ?
#
loop_
_entity_poly.entity_id
_entity_poly.type
_entity_poly.pdbx_seq_one_letter_code
_entity_poly.pdbx_strand_id
1 'polypeptide(L)'
;MIRQKLLKLWSYLYLDKYLRQYSIILTLIILISFLFPTGGVLKYAYQINDIASDEIIAPFTFPILKSEEKLKLDLDDRKKSIPFIFNRNDQIVSQSLLELDEFFNLVKGLRNAYWRLDQSEKLVYEMRYNKQYEKARSEFISDSTNVVILRRNFSKLYPFILSKESWNDYVSLPRDLRDSRLSIRHNELISQICRNRWSEGIYDIKIKDIFSRKVTVNQGDLPVIASPADFNDLELAWTKSKKELIS
;
A
#
# COMPACT_ATOMS: atom_id res chain seq x y z
N MET A 1 44.26 48.99 -61.72
CA MET A 1 45.11 49.29 -60.55
C MET A 1 44.78 48.49 -59.30
N ILE A 2 43.52 48.32 -58.93
CA ILE A 2 43.04 47.55 -57.71
C ILE A 2 43.37 46.06 -57.82
N ARG A 3 43.19 45.45 -58.99
CA ARG A 3 43.40 43.99 -59.22
C ARG A 3 44.89 43.54 -59.04
N GLN A 4 45.84 44.43 -59.40
CA GLN A 4 47.25 44.12 -59.20
C GLN A 4 47.68 44.25 -57.72
N LYS A 5 47.08 45.18 -56.98
CA LYS A 5 47.29 45.32 -55.52
C LYS A 5 46.72 44.12 -54.75
N LEU A 6 45.54 43.60 -55.15
CA LEU A 6 44.94 42.42 -54.57
C LEU A 6 45.80 41.16 -54.84
N LEU A 7 46.32 40.99 -56.03
CA LEU A 7 47.21 39.84 -56.35
C LEU A 7 48.53 39.90 -55.58
N LYS A 8 49.10 41.08 -55.34
CA LYS A 8 50.27 41.23 -54.47
C LYS A 8 49.96 40.93 -53.00
N LEU A 9 48.82 41.34 -52.48
CA LEU A 9 48.37 41.02 -51.14
C LEU A 9 48.16 39.51 -50.97
N TRP A 10 47.62 38.86 -52.00
CA TRP A 10 47.42 37.41 -52.00
C TRP A 10 48.73 36.65 -52.00
N SER A 11 49.77 37.12 -52.74
CA SER A 11 51.07 36.49 -52.75
C SER A 11 51.80 36.67 -51.40
N TYR A 12 51.68 37.77 -50.73
CA TYR A 12 52.21 37.97 -49.37
C TYR A 12 51.54 37.08 -48.32
N LEU A 13 50.22 36.94 -48.39
CA LEU A 13 49.47 36.02 -47.53
C LEU A 13 49.86 34.55 -47.74
N TYR A 14 50.30 34.17 -48.91
CA TYR A 14 50.70 32.78 -49.23
C TYR A 14 52.13 32.43 -48.81
N LEU A 15 53.06 33.42 -48.80
CA LEU A 15 54.44 33.19 -48.46
C LEU A 15 54.77 33.11 -46.98
N ASP A 16 53.99 33.83 -46.13
CA ASP A 16 54.28 33.88 -44.70
C ASP A 16 53.27 33.04 -43.90
N LYS A 17 53.78 31.99 -43.22
CA LYS A 17 53.00 31.04 -42.46
C LYS A 17 52.18 31.73 -41.32
N TYR A 18 52.75 32.74 -40.70
CA TYR A 18 52.09 33.46 -39.61
C TYR A 18 51.00 34.41 -40.12
N LEU A 19 51.28 35.14 -41.22
CA LEU A 19 50.27 36.00 -41.84
C LEU A 19 49.04 35.21 -42.32
N ARG A 20 49.24 34.01 -42.83
CA ARG A 20 48.14 33.10 -43.21
C ARG A 20 47.31 32.68 -42.03
N GLN A 21 47.94 32.34 -40.89
CA GLN A 21 47.22 31.94 -39.69
C GLN A 21 46.37 33.11 -39.12
N TYR A 22 46.99 34.30 -39.04
CA TYR A 22 46.23 35.51 -38.58
C TYR A 22 45.09 35.88 -39.52
N SER A 23 45.26 35.75 -40.83
CA SER A 23 44.22 36.01 -41.81
C SER A 23 43.05 35.04 -41.67
N ILE A 24 43.34 33.75 -41.43
CA ILE A 24 42.28 32.76 -41.18
C ILE A 24 41.52 33.07 -39.90
N ILE A 25 42.24 33.41 -38.81
CA ILE A 25 41.62 33.77 -37.52
C ILE A 25 40.76 35.04 -37.65
N LEU A 26 41.28 36.07 -38.35
CA LEU A 26 40.55 37.29 -38.58
C LEU A 26 39.24 37.07 -39.38
N THR A 27 39.35 36.23 -40.45
CA THR A 27 38.16 35.87 -41.25
C THR A 27 37.17 35.12 -40.42
N LEU A 28 37.60 34.23 -39.54
CA LEU A 28 36.77 33.46 -38.67
C LEU A 28 36.04 34.35 -37.62
N ILE A 29 36.76 35.33 -37.05
CA ILE A 29 36.18 36.31 -36.13
C ILE A 29 35.09 37.15 -36.82
N ILE A 30 35.34 37.61 -38.04
CA ILE A 30 34.37 38.35 -38.82
C ILE A 30 33.14 37.51 -39.12
N LEU A 31 33.36 36.24 -39.50
CA LEU A 31 32.29 35.31 -39.80
C LEU A 31 31.42 34.99 -38.56
N ILE A 32 32.06 34.77 -37.41
CA ILE A 32 31.41 34.60 -36.13
C ILE A 32 30.61 35.89 -35.75
N SER A 33 31.21 37.06 -35.92
CA SER A 33 30.54 38.33 -35.62
C SER A 33 29.25 38.55 -36.46
N PHE A 34 29.23 38.04 -37.68
CA PHE A 34 28.00 38.04 -38.52
C PHE A 34 26.97 37.00 -38.11
N LEU A 35 27.41 35.89 -37.51
CA LEU A 35 26.49 34.84 -37.02
C LEU A 35 25.84 35.21 -35.70
N PHE A 36 26.48 36.03 -34.88
CA PHE A 36 25.82 36.48 -33.66
C PHE A 36 24.80 37.57 -34.04
N PRO A 37 23.50 37.30 -33.85
CA PRO A 37 22.53 38.37 -34.01
C PRO A 37 22.91 39.47 -33.02
N THR A 38 23.17 40.65 -33.52
CA THR A 38 23.29 41.83 -32.69
C THR A 38 22.04 41.91 -31.88
N GLY A 39 22.18 41.63 -30.57
CA GLY A 39 21.06 41.50 -29.63
C GLY A 39 20.18 42.72 -29.84
N GLY A 40 18.90 42.43 -30.10
CA GLY A 40 17.94 43.48 -30.42
C GLY A 40 18.05 44.57 -29.36
N VAL A 41 18.43 45.73 -29.77
CA VAL A 41 18.35 46.92 -28.94
C VAL A 41 16.94 46.90 -28.37
N LEU A 42 16.81 46.87 -27.03
CA LEU A 42 15.52 46.96 -26.36
C LEU A 42 14.80 48.14 -26.98
N LYS A 43 13.79 47.84 -27.80
CA LYS A 43 13.04 48.81 -28.57
C LYS A 43 12.31 49.81 -27.68
N TYR A 44 12.27 49.51 -26.37
CA TYR A 44 11.54 50.27 -25.38
C TYR A 44 12.46 50.62 -24.21
N ALA A 45 12.71 51.88 -23.99
CA ALA A 45 13.50 52.43 -22.89
C ALA A 45 12.56 52.97 -21.80
N TYR A 46 11.70 52.14 -21.23
CA TYR A 46 10.81 52.54 -20.15
C TYR A 46 11.53 52.40 -18.79
N GLN A 47 11.33 53.39 -17.94
CA GLN A 47 11.76 53.32 -16.54
C GLN A 47 10.60 52.88 -15.64
N ILE A 48 10.91 52.47 -14.43
CA ILE A 48 9.88 52.09 -13.45
C ILE A 48 8.98 53.29 -13.18
N ASN A 49 7.66 53.13 -13.36
CA ASN A 49 6.60 54.15 -13.29
C ASN A 49 6.38 55.00 -14.55
N ASP A 50 7.04 54.71 -15.66
CA ASP A 50 6.70 55.38 -16.92
C ASP A 50 5.36 54.88 -17.46
N ILE A 51 4.60 55.77 -18.07
CA ILE A 51 3.34 55.40 -18.75
C ILE A 51 3.72 54.85 -20.12
N ALA A 52 3.37 53.57 -20.34
CA ALA A 52 3.57 52.95 -21.64
C ALA A 52 2.66 53.63 -22.69
N SER A 53 3.26 54.26 -23.69
CA SER A 53 2.54 54.91 -24.80
C SER A 53 2.15 53.92 -25.88
N ASP A 54 2.80 52.74 -25.93
CA ASP A 54 2.56 51.71 -26.95
C ASP A 54 2.25 50.36 -26.29
N GLU A 55 1.53 49.53 -27.00
CA GLU A 55 1.29 48.15 -26.58
C GLU A 55 2.59 47.33 -26.69
N ILE A 56 3.11 46.90 -25.54
CA ILE A 56 4.34 46.13 -25.48
C ILE A 56 4.01 44.62 -25.50
N ILE A 57 4.20 43.98 -26.64
CA ILE A 57 4.05 42.54 -26.78
C ILE A 57 5.42 41.89 -26.60
N ALA A 58 5.55 40.99 -25.66
CA ALA A 58 6.78 40.23 -25.46
C ALA A 58 7.07 39.36 -26.71
N PRO A 59 8.22 39.53 -27.36
CA PRO A 59 8.56 38.78 -28.57
C PRO A 59 8.88 37.30 -28.31
N PHE A 60 8.82 36.88 -27.07
CA PHE A 60 9.09 35.52 -26.65
C PHE A 60 8.14 35.11 -25.53
N THR A 61 7.87 33.82 -25.49
CA THR A 61 7.07 33.23 -24.41
C THR A 61 7.95 33.05 -23.17
N PHE A 62 7.50 33.62 -22.05
CA PHE A 62 8.18 33.44 -20.76
C PHE A 62 7.25 32.77 -19.77
N PRO A 63 7.77 31.86 -18.94
CA PRO A 63 6.96 31.24 -17.93
C PRO A 63 6.59 32.23 -16.83
N ILE A 64 5.30 32.38 -16.57
CA ILE A 64 4.84 33.15 -15.39
C ILE A 64 4.85 32.17 -14.23
N LEU A 65 5.73 32.40 -13.27
CA LEU A 65 5.76 31.58 -12.05
C LEU A 65 4.49 31.85 -11.24
N LYS A 66 3.78 30.80 -10.93
CA LYS A 66 2.62 30.86 -10.04
C LYS A 66 3.10 31.20 -8.62
N SER A 67 2.30 31.94 -7.87
CA SER A 67 2.57 32.12 -6.44
C SER A 67 2.59 30.76 -5.74
N GLU A 68 3.36 30.66 -4.65
CA GLU A 68 3.46 29.40 -3.88
C GLU A 68 2.08 28.87 -3.43
N GLU A 69 1.16 29.76 -3.09
CA GLU A 69 -0.20 29.42 -2.71
C GLU A 69 -0.98 28.78 -3.87
N LYS A 70 -0.92 29.40 -5.06
CA LYS A 70 -1.55 28.82 -6.27
C LYS A 70 -0.91 27.50 -6.67
N LEU A 71 0.40 27.36 -6.50
CA LEU A 71 1.10 26.13 -6.79
C LEU A 71 0.65 25.00 -5.84
N LYS A 72 0.51 25.30 -4.55
CA LYS A 72 -0.01 24.32 -3.56
C LYS A 72 -1.44 23.90 -3.90
N LEU A 73 -2.32 24.83 -4.21
CA LEU A 73 -3.70 24.50 -4.60
C LEU A 73 -3.75 23.62 -5.87
N ASP A 74 -2.98 23.97 -6.90
CA ASP A 74 -2.89 23.19 -8.12
C ASP A 74 -2.33 21.78 -7.87
N LEU A 75 -1.34 21.65 -6.98
CA LEU A 75 -0.77 20.36 -6.59
C LEU A 75 -1.80 19.51 -5.84
N ASP A 76 -2.54 20.11 -4.92
CA ASP A 76 -3.57 19.38 -4.16
C ASP A 76 -4.73 18.94 -5.06
N ASP A 77 -5.14 19.79 -6.00
CA ASP A 77 -6.17 19.40 -6.96
C ASP A 77 -5.68 18.32 -7.93
N ARG A 78 -4.43 18.38 -8.36
CA ARG A 78 -3.81 17.31 -9.17
C ARG A 78 -3.69 15.99 -8.39
N LYS A 79 -3.27 16.04 -7.12
CA LYS A 79 -3.25 14.85 -6.25
C LYS A 79 -4.62 14.19 -6.16
N LYS A 80 -5.69 14.99 -5.98
CA LYS A 80 -7.07 14.49 -5.94
C LYS A 80 -7.55 13.90 -7.28
N SER A 81 -6.95 14.31 -8.39
CA SER A 81 -7.30 13.82 -9.72
C SER A 81 -6.58 12.51 -10.09
N ILE A 82 -5.47 12.19 -9.42
CA ILE A 82 -4.73 10.95 -9.68
C ILE A 82 -5.48 9.79 -9.01
N PRO A 83 -5.98 8.80 -9.77
CA PRO A 83 -6.67 7.65 -9.18
C PRO A 83 -5.67 6.77 -8.43
N PHE A 84 -6.06 6.31 -7.25
CA PHE A 84 -5.37 5.20 -6.60
C PHE A 84 -5.63 3.92 -7.37
N ILE A 85 -4.60 3.10 -7.53
CA ILE A 85 -4.69 1.82 -8.21
C ILE A 85 -4.48 0.73 -7.18
N PHE A 86 -5.47 -0.14 -7.03
CA PHE A 86 -5.42 -1.31 -6.16
C PHE A 86 -5.45 -2.58 -7.00
N ASN A 87 -4.67 -3.55 -6.61
CA ASN A 87 -4.71 -4.88 -7.20
C ASN A 87 -5.48 -5.81 -6.26
N ARG A 88 -6.57 -6.37 -6.75
CA ARG A 88 -7.33 -7.36 -6.00
C ARG A 88 -6.53 -8.66 -5.93
N ASN A 89 -6.34 -9.15 -4.72
CA ASN A 89 -5.64 -10.41 -4.49
C ASN A 89 -6.62 -11.46 -3.92
N ASP A 90 -7.24 -12.23 -4.80
CA ASP A 90 -8.18 -13.29 -4.43
C ASP A 90 -7.50 -14.49 -3.73
N GLN A 91 -6.17 -14.64 -3.89
CA GLN A 91 -5.42 -15.71 -3.21
C GLN A 91 -5.36 -15.46 -1.71
N ILE A 92 -5.21 -14.19 -1.27
CA ILE A 92 -5.21 -13.83 0.14
C ILE A 92 -6.54 -14.23 0.79
N VAL A 93 -7.66 -14.00 0.11
CA VAL A 93 -8.99 -14.37 0.63
C VAL A 93 -9.10 -15.89 0.83
N SER A 94 -8.69 -16.65 -0.17
CA SER A 94 -8.72 -18.11 -0.08
C SER A 94 -7.80 -18.67 1.01
N GLN A 95 -6.60 -18.11 1.13
CA GLN A 95 -5.64 -18.48 2.17
C GLN A 95 -6.16 -18.12 3.56
N SER A 96 -6.72 -16.92 3.74
CA SER A 96 -7.27 -16.48 5.03
C SER A 96 -8.48 -17.35 5.47
N LEU A 97 -9.29 -17.82 4.52
CA LEU A 97 -10.36 -18.75 4.81
C LEU A 97 -9.82 -20.13 5.27
N LEU A 98 -8.78 -20.63 4.64
CA LEU A 98 -8.12 -21.87 5.06
C LEU A 98 -7.51 -21.72 6.47
N GLU A 99 -6.83 -20.61 6.74
CA GLU A 99 -6.27 -20.32 8.06
C GLU A 99 -7.36 -20.22 9.14
N LEU A 100 -8.53 -19.65 8.80
CA LEU A 100 -9.67 -19.59 9.70
C LEU A 100 -10.24 -21.00 9.99
N ASP A 101 -10.37 -21.83 8.98
CA ASP A 101 -10.83 -23.22 9.14
C ASP A 101 -9.83 -24.05 9.98
N GLU A 102 -8.53 -23.86 9.77
CA GLU A 102 -7.48 -24.49 10.59
C GLU A 102 -7.56 -24.01 12.05
N PHE A 103 -7.76 -22.72 12.28
CA PHE A 103 -7.98 -22.17 13.62
C PHE A 103 -9.14 -22.85 14.32
N PHE A 104 -10.32 -22.96 13.66
CA PHE A 104 -11.49 -23.63 14.27
C PHE A 104 -11.26 -25.10 14.51
N ASN A 105 -10.54 -25.80 13.63
CA ASN A 105 -10.19 -27.21 13.81
C ASN A 105 -9.26 -27.39 15.00
N LEU A 106 -8.28 -26.52 15.20
CA LEU A 106 -7.41 -26.57 16.38
C LEU A 106 -8.17 -26.28 17.68
N VAL A 107 -9.07 -25.30 17.67
CA VAL A 107 -9.95 -25.02 18.83
C VAL A 107 -10.81 -26.23 19.16
N LYS A 108 -11.42 -26.85 18.14
CA LYS A 108 -12.21 -28.10 18.32
C LYS A 108 -11.35 -29.21 18.89
N GLY A 109 -10.15 -29.40 18.39
CA GLY A 109 -9.18 -30.41 18.90
C GLY A 109 -8.85 -30.16 20.36
N LEU A 110 -8.60 -28.88 20.74
CA LEU A 110 -8.31 -28.48 22.10
C LEU A 110 -9.51 -28.75 23.05
N ARG A 111 -10.73 -28.40 22.62
CA ARG A 111 -11.97 -28.65 23.38
C ARG A 111 -12.18 -30.16 23.62
N ASN A 112 -11.96 -30.96 22.61
CA ASN A 112 -12.07 -32.43 22.74
C ASN A 112 -11.00 -32.98 23.70
N ALA A 113 -9.79 -32.45 23.69
CA ALA A 113 -8.74 -32.85 24.61
C ALA A 113 -9.07 -32.48 26.06
N TYR A 114 -9.60 -31.27 26.30
CA TYR A 114 -10.08 -30.86 27.62
C TYR A 114 -11.26 -31.72 28.10
N TRP A 115 -12.17 -32.08 27.20
CA TRP A 115 -13.26 -33.00 27.53
C TRP A 115 -12.73 -34.35 27.97
N ARG A 116 -11.79 -34.95 27.25
CA ARG A 116 -11.16 -36.24 27.65
C ARG A 116 -10.49 -36.12 29.00
N LEU A 117 -9.75 -35.02 29.23
CA LEU A 117 -9.11 -34.77 30.51
C LEU A 117 -10.12 -34.73 31.66
N ASP A 118 -11.25 -34.02 31.49
CA ASP A 118 -12.34 -33.98 32.50
C ASP A 118 -12.95 -35.38 32.77
N GLN A 119 -13.11 -36.17 31.70
CA GLN A 119 -13.62 -37.58 31.85
C GLN A 119 -12.61 -38.47 32.56
N SER A 120 -11.33 -38.40 32.19
CA SER A 120 -10.28 -39.21 32.80
C SER A 120 -10.02 -38.80 34.25
N GLU A 121 -10.15 -37.51 34.59
CA GLU A 121 -10.10 -37.04 35.97
C GLU A 121 -11.24 -37.61 36.84
N LYS A 122 -12.47 -37.59 36.34
CA LYS A 122 -13.63 -38.21 37.01
C LYS A 122 -13.44 -39.71 37.22
N LEU A 123 -12.92 -40.40 36.20
CA LEU A 123 -12.65 -41.83 36.25
C LEU A 123 -11.59 -42.15 37.31
N VAL A 124 -10.54 -41.36 37.44
CA VAL A 124 -9.53 -41.51 38.49
C VAL A 124 -10.15 -41.37 39.89
N TYR A 125 -11.07 -40.40 40.05
CA TYR A 125 -11.74 -40.19 41.30
C TYR A 125 -12.67 -41.35 41.66
N GLU A 126 -13.48 -41.86 40.68
CA GLU A 126 -14.40 -42.98 40.86
C GLU A 126 -13.67 -44.32 41.13
N MET A 127 -12.52 -44.52 40.47
CA MET A 127 -11.76 -45.76 40.57
C MET A 127 -10.74 -45.77 41.70
N ARG A 128 -10.72 -44.80 42.59
CA ARG A 128 -9.69 -44.57 43.64
C ARG A 128 -9.43 -45.81 44.50
N TYR A 129 -10.40 -46.67 44.71
CA TYR A 129 -10.31 -47.86 45.52
C TYR A 129 -10.44 -49.17 44.71
N ASN A 130 -10.33 -49.08 43.36
CA ASN A 130 -10.51 -50.20 42.46
C ASN A 130 -9.15 -50.68 41.89
N LYS A 131 -9.05 -51.98 41.52
CA LYS A 131 -7.89 -52.53 40.83
C LYS A 131 -7.56 -51.83 39.50
N GLN A 132 -8.49 -51.07 38.92
CA GLN A 132 -8.32 -50.34 37.68
C GLN A 132 -7.77 -48.90 37.88
N TYR A 133 -7.48 -48.52 39.13
CA TYR A 133 -6.99 -47.16 39.45
C TYR A 133 -5.72 -46.79 38.67
N GLU A 134 -4.75 -47.70 38.59
CA GLU A 134 -3.49 -47.41 37.89
C GLU A 134 -3.71 -47.16 36.38
N LYS A 135 -4.66 -47.87 35.76
CA LYS A 135 -5.04 -47.62 34.36
C LYS A 135 -5.71 -46.27 34.20
N ALA A 136 -6.69 -45.92 35.02
CA ALA A 136 -7.36 -44.62 34.98
C ALA A 136 -6.38 -43.49 35.22
N ARG A 137 -5.42 -43.66 36.14
CA ARG A 137 -4.36 -42.69 36.40
C ARG A 137 -3.44 -42.48 35.19
N SER A 138 -3.05 -43.56 34.51
CA SER A 138 -2.21 -43.47 33.31
C SER A 138 -2.91 -42.74 32.16
N GLU A 139 -4.23 -42.98 31.97
CA GLU A 139 -5.07 -42.28 31.00
C GLU A 139 -5.14 -40.80 31.32
N PHE A 140 -5.37 -40.40 32.57
CA PHE A 140 -5.39 -39.02 33.01
C PHE A 140 -4.06 -38.28 32.75
N ILE A 141 -2.92 -38.95 33.05
CA ILE A 141 -1.59 -38.37 32.79
C ILE A 141 -1.39 -38.16 31.29
N SER A 142 -1.80 -39.14 30.46
CA SER A 142 -1.72 -39.03 29.00
C SER A 142 -2.57 -37.86 28.46
N ASP A 143 -3.82 -37.76 28.89
CA ASP A 143 -4.74 -36.69 28.49
C ASP A 143 -4.26 -35.32 28.94
N SER A 144 -3.75 -35.22 30.19
CA SER A 144 -3.14 -33.98 30.71
C SER A 144 -1.96 -33.54 29.86
N THR A 145 -1.08 -34.46 29.51
CA THR A 145 0.09 -34.18 28.66
C THR A 145 -0.37 -33.73 27.26
N ASN A 146 -1.37 -34.39 26.69
CA ASN A 146 -1.93 -34.04 25.39
C ASN A 146 -2.50 -32.59 25.39
N VAL A 147 -3.28 -32.21 26.40
CA VAL A 147 -3.80 -30.85 26.55
C VAL A 147 -2.66 -29.83 26.61
N VAL A 148 -1.59 -30.09 27.37
CA VAL A 148 -0.43 -29.19 27.46
C VAL A 148 0.24 -28.99 26.09
N ILE A 149 0.43 -30.12 25.35
CA ILE A 149 1.04 -30.07 24.01
C ILE A 149 0.18 -29.26 23.04
N LEU A 150 -1.13 -29.56 22.98
CA LEU A 150 -2.06 -28.86 22.08
C LEU A 150 -2.15 -27.37 22.40
N ARG A 151 -2.24 -27.02 23.69
CA ARG A 151 -2.26 -25.63 24.13
C ARG A 151 -0.97 -24.90 23.75
N ARG A 152 0.19 -25.53 23.90
CA ARG A 152 1.48 -24.96 23.51
C ARG A 152 1.57 -24.73 22.00
N ASN A 153 1.09 -25.69 21.21
CA ASN A 153 1.07 -25.56 19.76
C ASN A 153 0.11 -24.46 19.31
N PHE A 154 -1.07 -24.39 19.88
CA PHE A 154 -2.03 -23.31 19.64
C PHE A 154 -1.43 -21.93 19.93
N SER A 155 -0.80 -21.75 21.10
CA SER A 155 -0.19 -20.46 21.48
C SER A 155 1.00 -20.06 20.62
N LYS A 156 1.68 -21.01 19.97
CA LYS A 156 2.73 -20.72 19.00
C LYS A 156 2.20 -20.24 17.67
N LEU A 157 1.10 -20.84 17.18
CA LEU A 157 0.49 -20.48 15.90
C LEU A 157 -0.33 -19.19 16.00
N TYR A 158 -0.97 -19.00 17.14
CA TYR A 158 -1.85 -17.84 17.39
C TYR A 158 -1.39 -17.08 18.63
N PRO A 159 -0.43 -16.17 18.51
CA PRO A 159 0.18 -15.47 19.64
C PRO A 159 -0.69 -14.33 20.23
N PHE A 160 -1.96 -14.26 19.91
CA PHE A 160 -2.86 -13.31 20.52
C PHE A 160 -3.20 -13.70 21.96
N ILE A 161 -3.25 -12.69 22.82
CA ILE A 161 -3.55 -12.89 24.24
C ILE A 161 -5.07 -12.84 24.42
N LEU A 162 -5.67 -13.99 24.74
CA LEU A 162 -7.03 -14.05 25.25
C LEU A 162 -7.04 -13.83 26.77
N SER A 163 -8.04 -13.13 27.28
CA SER A 163 -8.26 -13.08 28.71
C SER A 163 -8.53 -14.50 29.24
N LYS A 164 -8.26 -14.73 30.53
CA LYS A 164 -8.51 -16.05 31.13
C LYS A 164 -9.98 -16.47 31.02
N GLU A 165 -10.90 -15.50 31.18
CA GLU A 165 -12.33 -15.67 31.03
C GLU A 165 -12.68 -16.06 29.57
N SER A 166 -12.26 -15.26 28.59
CA SER A 166 -12.49 -15.54 27.17
C SER A 166 -11.91 -16.88 26.74
N TRP A 167 -10.74 -17.25 27.29
CA TRP A 167 -10.15 -18.56 27.03
C TRP A 167 -11.01 -19.67 27.59
N ASN A 168 -11.48 -19.55 28.84
CA ASN A 168 -12.33 -20.53 29.46
C ASN A 168 -13.68 -20.66 28.74
N ASP A 169 -14.30 -19.56 28.32
CA ASP A 169 -15.55 -19.55 27.58
C ASP A 169 -15.42 -20.20 26.20
N TYR A 170 -14.29 -19.95 25.53
CA TYR A 170 -14.07 -20.46 24.19
C TYR A 170 -13.60 -21.92 24.14
N VAL A 171 -12.81 -22.34 25.14
CA VAL A 171 -12.23 -23.68 25.25
C VAL A 171 -12.97 -24.53 26.29
N SER A 172 -13.79 -23.90 27.17
CA SER A 172 -14.58 -24.65 28.13
C SER A 172 -15.51 -25.63 27.43
N LEU A 173 -15.63 -26.77 28.02
CA LEU A 173 -16.39 -27.89 27.52
C LEU A 173 -17.86 -27.55 27.33
N PRO A 174 -18.45 -27.87 26.20
CA PRO A 174 -19.89 -27.93 26.13
C PRO A 174 -20.38 -28.96 27.17
N ARG A 175 -21.02 -28.46 28.22
CA ARG A 175 -21.57 -29.35 29.27
C ARG A 175 -22.74 -30.16 28.77
N ASP A 176 -23.31 -29.76 27.62
CA ASP A 176 -24.36 -30.52 26.93
C ASP A 176 -24.30 -30.35 25.39
N LEU A 177 -25.15 -31.07 24.68
CA LEU A 177 -25.29 -31.05 23.21
C LEU A 177 -25.73 -29.66 22.69
N ARG A 178 -26.37 -28.86 23.54
CA ARG A 178 -26.87 -27.50 23.17
C ARG A 178 -25.71 -26.54 23.03
N ASP A 179 -24.76 -26.57 23.97
CA ASP A 179 -23.57 -25.73 23.93
C ASP A 179 -22.68 -26.05 22.73
N SER A 180 -22.58 -27.35 22.34
CA SER A 180 -21.82 -27.74 21.15
C SER A 180 -22.44 -27.19 19.85
N ARG A 181 -23.79 -27.21 19.76
CA ARG A 181 -24.52 -26.62 18.61
C ARG A 181 -24.34 -25.13 18.50
N LEU A 182 -24.41 -24.42 19.64
CA LEU A 182 -24.15 -22.97 19.67
C LEU A 182 -22.74 -22.62 19.18
N SER A 183 -21.74 -23.40 19.62
CA SER A 183 -20.35 -23.21 19.18
C SER A 183 -20.18 -23.42 17.68
N ILE A 184 -20.79 -24.45 17.10
CA ILE A 184 -20.76 -24.69 15.65
C ILE A 184 -21.39 -23.52 14.91
N ARG A 185 -22.57 -23.08 15.36
CA ARG A 185 -23.29 -21.94 14.77
C ARG A 185 -22.48 -20.65 14.84
N HIS A 186 -21.77 -20.39 15.94
CA HIS A 186 -20.88 -19.22 16.05
C HIS A 186 -19.72 -19.28 15.05
N ASN A 187 -19.10 -20.46 14.88
CA ASN A 187 -18.01 -20.62 13.92
C ASN A 187 -18.48 -20.39 12.47
N GLU A 188 -19.65 -20.94 12.13
CA GLU A 188 -20.29 -20.72 10.83
C GLU A 188 -20.61 -19.25 10.59
N LEU A 189 -21.17 -18.56 11.60
CA LEU A 189 -21.46 -17.13 11.54
C LEU A 189 -20.20 -16.30 11.34
N ILE A 190 -19.13 -16.56 12.10
CA ILE A 190 -17.85 -15.88 11.97
C ILE A 190 -17.28 -16.08 10.56
N SER A 191 -17.29 -17.34 10.08
CA SER A 191 -16.81 -17.65 8.72
C SER A 191 -17.61 -16.93 7.64
N GLN A 192 -18.94 -16.83 7.82
CA GLN A 192 -19.81 -16.10 6.89
C GLN A 192 -19.53 -14.60 6.90
N ILE A 193 -19.41 -13.99 8.09
CA ILE A 193 -19.07 -12.56 8.23
C ILE A 193 -17.72 -12.27 7.58
N CYS A 194 -16.70 -13.08 7.84
CA CYS A 194 -15.39 -12.92 7.21
C CYS A 194 -15.47 -13.04 5.68
N ARG A 195 -16.18 -14.02 5.15
CA ARG A 195 -16.39 -14.16 3.69
C ARG A 195 -17.04 -12.91 3.10
N ASN A 196 -18.11 -12.43 3.73
CA ASN A 196 -18.83 -11.24 3.26
C ASN A 196 -17.90 -10.02 3.24
N ARG A 197 -17.13 -9.78 4.31
CA ARG A 197 -16.22 -8.64 4.38
C ARG A 197 -15.08 -8.73 3.38
N TRP A 198 -14.49 -9.90 3.21
CA TRP A 198 -13.43 -10.09 2.22
C TRP A 198 -13.95 -9.99 0.78
N SER A 199 -15.18 -10.44 0.51
CA SER A 199 -15.79 -10.28 -0.81
C SER A 199 -16.11 -8.82 -1.14
N GLU A 200 -16.49 -8.01 -0.15
CA GLU A 200 -16.68 -6.56 -0.30
C GLU A 200 -15.36 -5.84 -0.64
N GLY A 201 -14.22 -6.40 -0.23
CA GLY A 201 -12.89 -5.83 -0.41
C GLY A 201 -12.47 -4.97 0.79
N ILE A 202 -11.25 -5.19 1.22
CA ILE A 202 -10.62 -4.43 2.31
C ILE A 202 -9.34 -3.82 1.79
N TYR A 203 -9.20 -2.49 1.95
CA TYR A 203 -7.98 -1.78 1.63
C TYR A 203 -6.90 -2.05 2.69
N ASP A 204 -5.67 -2.13 2.24
CA ASP A 204 -4.46 -2.16 3.07
C ASP A 204 -4.09 -0.80 3.65
N ILE A 205 -4.73 0.28 3.15
CA ILE A 205 -4.58 1.65 3.63
C ILE A 205 -5.91 2.17 4.19
N LYS A 206 -5.83 3.20 5.04
CA LYS A 206 -7.04 3.83 5.58
C LYS A 206 -7.77 4.62 4.52
N ILE A 207 -9.09 4.54 4.47
CA ILE A 207 -9.93 5.27 3.50
C ILE A 207 -9.66 6.78 3.56
N LYS A 208 -9.40 7.34 4.73
CA LYS A 208 -9.08 8.76 4.92
C LYS A 208 -7.78 9.21 4.23
N ASP A 209 -6.88 8.27 3.93
CA ASP A 209 -5.62 8.54 3.26
C ASP A 209 -5.74 8.46 1.73
N ILE A 210 -6.93 8.07 1.22
CA ILE A 210 -7.26 8.06 -0.20
C ILE A 210 -7.76 9.44 -0.61
N PHE A 211 -6.89 10.26 -1.18
CA PHE A 211 -7.22 11.62 -1.60
C PHE A 211 -8.04 11.68 -2.89
N SER A 212 -8.02 10.62 -3.68
CA SER A 212 -8.73 10.55 -4.96
C SER A 212 -10.22 10.31 -4.76
N ARG A 213 -11.04 10.95 -5.61
CA ARG A 213 -12.49 10.71 -5.66
C ARG A 213 -12.85 9.37 -6.29
N LYS A 214 -11.93 8.78 -7.05
CA LYS A 214 -12.12 7.51 -7.75
C LYS A 214 -10.90 6.63 -7.53
N VAL A 215 -11.13 5.36 -7.40
CA VAL A 215 -10.09 4.33 -7.31
C VAL A 215 -10.24 3.38 -8.48
N THR A 216 -9.14 2.86 -8.96
CA THR A 216 -9.11 1.82 -9.98
C THR A 216 -8.74 0.51 -9.29
N VAL A 217 -9.57 -0.50 -9.40
CA VAL A 217 -9.30 -1.83 -8.88
C VAL A 217 -9.05 -2.78 -10.04
N ASN A 218 -7.85 -3.31 -10.11
CA ASN A 218 -7.50 -4.31 -11.11
C ASN A 218 -8.01 -5.68 -10.64
N GLN A 219 -8.95 -6.24 -11.39
CA GLN A 219 -9.44 -7.62 -11.21
C GLN A 219 -8.96 -8.45 -12.41
N GLY A 220 -7.80 -9.10 -12.29
CA GLY A 220 -7.14 -9.72 -13.43
C GLY A 220 -6.77 -8.68 -14.50
N ASP A 221 -7.25 -8.89 -15.74
CA ASP A 221 -6.92 -8.03 -16.88
C ASP A 221 -7.87 -6.82 -17.05
N LEU A 222 -8.91 -6.71 -16.22
CA LEU A 222 -9.91 -5.65 -16.35
C LEU A 222 -9.86 -4.67 -15.19
N PRO A 223 -9.55 -3.38 -15.45
CA PRO A 223 -9.63 -2.34 -14.44
C PRO A 223 -11.09 -1.92 -14.22
N VAL A 224 -11.54 -1.94 -12.98
CA VAL A 224 -12.85 -1.45 -12.54
C VAL A 224 -12.66 -0.14 -11.81
N ILE A 225 -13.41 0.88 -12.23
CA ILE A 225 -13.43 2.19 -11.57
C ILE A 225 -14.54 2.17 -10.52
N ALA A 226 -14.17 2.46 -9.27
CA ALA A 226 -15.08 2.45 -8.14
C ALA A 226 -14.91 3.70 -7.27
N SER A 227 -15.81 3.90 -6.32
CA SER A 227 -15.67 4.91 -5.28
C SER A 227 -14.87 4.34 -4.10
N PRO A 228 -14.01 5.12 -3.43
CA PRO A 228 -13.39 4.68 -2.18
C PRO A 228 -14.40 4.23 -1.11
N ALA A 229 -15.63 4.78 -1.16
CA ALA A 229 -16.68 4.45 -0.22
C ALA A 229 -17.32 3.05 -0.45
N ASP A 230 -17.08 2.44 -1.60
CA ASP A 230 -17.60 1.11 -1.95
C ASP A 230 -16.83 -0.01 -1.25
N PHE A 231 -15.70 0.30 -0.64
CA PHE A 231 -14.84 -0.64 0.05
C PHE A 231 -14.69 -0.29 1.53
N ASN A 232 -14.07 -1.19 2.27
CA ASN A 232 -13.79 -0.97 3.69
C ASN A 232 -12.27 -0.89 3.90
N ASP A 233 -11.83 -0.08 4.86
CA ASP A 233 -10.52 -0.28 5.46
C ASP A 233 -10.63 -1.29 6.61
N LEU A 234 -9.49 -1.70 7.16
CA LEU A 234 -9.45 -2.71 8.21
C LEU A 234 -10.26 -2.30 9.45
N GLU A 235 -10.22 -1.02 9.82
CA GLU A 235 -10.91 -0.49 11.01
C GLU A 235 -12.44 -0.49 10.83
N LEU A 236 -12.89 -0.08 9.65
CA LEU A 236 -14.31 -0.07 9.29
C LEU A 236 -14.85 -1.50 9.15
N ALA A 237 -14.10 -2.39 8.50
CA ALA A 237 -14.44 -3.80 8.35
C ALA A 237 -14.58 -4.49 9.72
N TRP A 238 -13.64 -4.22 10.65
CA TRP A 238 -13.68 -4.71 12.02
C TRP A 238 -14.92 -4.20 12.77
N THR A 239 -15.19 -2.90 12.70
CA THR A 239 -16.32 -2.28 13.37
C THR A 239 -17.68 -2.84 12.88
N LYS A 240 -17.82 -3.00 11.55
CA LYS A 240 -19.00 -3.62 10.94
C LYS A 240 -19.16 -5.07 11.38
N SER A 241 -18.10 -5.86 11.35
CA SER A 241 -18.10 -7.27 11.74
C SER A 241 -18.47 -7.44 13.22
N LYS A 242 -17.90 -6.61 14.10
CA LYS A 242 -18.23 -6.61 15.52
C LYS A 242 -19.71 -6.29 15.77
N LYS A 243 -20.28 -5.32 15.05
CA LYS A 243 -21.70 -4.97 15.17
C LYS A 243 -22.60 -6.13 14.73
N GLU A 244 -22.23 -6.82 13.65
CA GLU A 244 -22.98 -7.96 13.12
C GLU A 244 -22.91 -9.20 14.03
N LEU A 245 -21.80 -9.39 14.76
CA LEU A 245 -21.67 -10.47 15.75
C LEU A 245 -22.51 -10.25 17.02
N ILE A 246 -22.83 -8.99 17.35
CA ILE A 246 -23.56 -8.62 18.56
C ILE A 246 -25.09 -8.53 18.30
N SER A 247 -25.50 -8.34 17.04
CA SER A 247 -26.91 -8.27 16.64
C SER A 247 -27.54 -9.64 16.55
#